data_4f7704ec0998090cbbc783356e309e56
#
_entry.id   4f7704ec0998090cbbc783356e309e56
#
_cell.length_a   1.000
_cell.length_b   1.000
_cell.length_c   1.000
_cell.angle_alpha   90.00
_cell.angle_beta   90.00
_cell.angle_gamma   90.00
#
_symmetry.space_group_name_H-M   'P 1'
#
loop_
_entity.id
_entity.type
_entity.pdbx_description
1 polymer ?
#
loop_
_entity_poly.entity_id
_entity_poly.type
_entity_poly.pdbx_seq_one_letter_code
_entity_poly.pdbx_strand_id
1 'polypeptide(L)'
;MTNLRSFCAVGFLVAALHAGSVWGRCTPIVIDLGNNGINLGEAGVGVYFDVNADGVRDHVQWVRRGGDEGFLALDRTGNGLVDDGAELFGVGTPLILEGRNAPNGFVGLAQYDSRQLGGNDDGLISEADSIWRQLRIWVDSDADGVSTYNEMHTLGSYGITSLETIPKIRKHVDAAGNVIPYWAWAAQRARPGRALMVDVFFVVLP
;
A
#
# COMPACT_ATOMS: atom_id res chain seq x y z
N MET A 1 -6.28 -7.22 -33.94
CA MET A 1 -6.63 -7.14 -32.51
C MET A 1 -5.32 -7.01 -31.75
N THR A 2 -4.93 -5.78 -31.48
CA THR A 2 -3.63 -5.46 -30.83
C THR A 2 -3.88 -5.34 -29.34
N ASN A 3 -3.33 -6.29 -28.58
CA ASN A 3 -3.30 -6.25 -27.12
C ASN A 3 -2.46 -5.05 -26.67
N LEU A 4 -3.11 -4.05 -26.09
CA LEU A 4 -2.45 -2.98 -25.36
C LEU A 4 -1.98 -3.59 -24.02
N ARG A 5 -0.69 -3.90 -23.92
CA ARG A 5 -0.06 -4.30 -22.68
C ARG A 5 0.06 -3.07 -21.77
N SER A 6 -0.67 -3.07 -20.67
CA SER A 6 -0.55 -2.04 -19.63
C SER A 6 0.66 -2.41 -18.75
N PHE A 7 1.77 -1.77 -19.00
CA PHE A 7 2.94 -1.90 -18.14
C PHE A 7 2.77 -0.95 -16.93
N CYS A 8 3.28 -1.31 -15.77
CA CYS A 8 3.69 -0.33 -14.75
C CYS A 8 4.74 0.66 -15.31
N ALA A 9 4.96 0.59 -16.60
CA ALA A 9 5.87 1.42 -17.37
C ALA A 9 5.16 2.67 -17.88
N VAL A 10 5.69 3.79 -17.49
CA VAL A 10 5.78 5.11 -18.16
C VAL A 10 4.83 5.31 -19.33
N GLY A 11 3.69 5.95 -19.10
CA GLY A 11 2.86 6.50 -20.15
C GLY A 11 3.56 7.71 -20.79
N PHE A 12 4.03 7.58 -22.02
CA PHE A 12 4.51 8.69 -22.84
C PHE A 12 3.34 9.57 -23.26
N LEU A 13 3.29 10.81 -22.76
CA LEU A 13 2.60 11.89 -23.42
C LEU A 13 3.66 12.91 -23.85
N VAL A 14 3.86 13.04 -25.17
CA VAL A 14 4.76 14.01 -25.75
C VAL A 14 4.11 15.38 -25.67
N ALA A 15 4.57 16.25 -24.81
CA ALA A 15 4.59 17.71 -24.98
C ALA A 15 5.47 18.37 -23.92
N ALA A 16 6.54 19.03 -24.38
CA ALA A 16 7.25 20.16 -23.80
C ALA A 16 7.84 20.03 -22.37
N LEU A 17 9.15 19.77 -22.30
CA LEU A 17 10.15 20.37 -21.38
C LEU A 17 9.65 20.84 -20.00
N HIS A 18 9.32 19.90 -19.15
CA HIS A 18 9.61 19.93 -17.72
C HIS A 18 9.97 18.50 -17.35
N ALA A 19 11.17 18.30 -16.81
CA ALA A 19 11.57 17.05 -16.20
C ALA A 19 10.75 16.84 -14.91
N GLY A 20 9.47 16.51 -15.08
CA GLY A 20 8.58 16.01 -14.02
C GLY A 20 8.72 14.50 -14.05
N SER A 21 9.35 13.93 -13.04
CA SER A 21 9.39 12.50 -12.80
C SER A 21 7.97 11.93 -12.92
N VAL A 22 7.76 11.07 -13.90
CA VAL A 22 6.56 10.26 -14.03
C VAL A 22 6.60 9.28 -12.85
N TRP A 23 5.79 9.56 -11.84
CA TRP A 23 5.70 8.74 -10.64
C TRP A 23 5.11 7.39 -11.04
N GLY A 24 5.79 6.30 -10.71
CA GLY A 24 5.29 4.96 -10.96
C GLY A 24 3.88 4.79 -10.37
N ARG A 25 3.03 4.05 -11.07
CA ARG A 25 1.66 3.74 -10.61
C ARG A 25 1.63 2.49 -9.72
N CYS A 26 2.66 2.28 -8.91
CA CYS A 26 2.82 1.07 -8.13
C CYS A 26 2.84 1.44 -6.65
N THR A 27 1.67 1.53 -6.02
CA THR A 27 1.59 1.98 -4.62
C THR A 27 0.89 0.97 -3.74
N PRO A 28 1.45 0.64 -2.57
CA PRO A 28 0.70 0.20 -1.41
C PRO A 28 0.85 1.14 -0.21
N ILE A 29 -0.10 1.08 0.73
CA ILE A 29 0.07 1.63 2.08
C ILE A 29 1.05 0.75 2.85
N VAL A 30 2.09 1.39 3.39
CA VAL A 30 3.09 0.81 4.29
C VAL A 30 2.97 1.43 5.67
N ILE A 31 3.09 0.62 6.72
CA ILE A 31 3.01 1.02 8.13
C ILE A 31 4.35 0.76 8.81
N ASP A 32 4.91 1.77 9.46
CA ASP A 32 6.10 1.69 10.32
C ASP A 32 5.70 1.05 11.67
N LEU A 33 5.82 -0.28 11.77
CA LEU A 33 5.41 -1.03 12.94
C LEU A 33 6.39 -0.87 14.12
N GLY A 34 7.64 -0.57 13.84
CA GLY A 34 8.70 -0.32 14.81
C GLY A 34 8.72 1.08 15.39
N ASN A 35 8.04 2.05 14.75
CA ASN A 35 8.10 3.48 15.08
C ASN A 35 9.52 4.06 15.02
N ASN A 36 10.31 3.62 14.07
CA ASN A 36 11.68 4.05 13.84
C ASN A 36 11.85 4.85 12.53
N GLY A 37 10.74 5.09 11.82
CA GLY A 37 10.65 5.73 10.50
C GLY A 37 10.60 4.72 9.36
N ILE A 38 9.99 5.11 8.24
CA ILE A 38 9.90 4.26 7.05
C ILE A 38 11.31 4.03 6.48
N ASN A 39 11.69 2.74 6.41
CA ASN A 39 13.02 2.30 6.00
C ASN A 39 12.88 1.20 4.94
N LEU A 40 12.74 1.62 3.68
CA LEU A 40 12.58 0.72 2.56
C LEU A 40 13.92 0.06 2.16
N GLY A 41 13.86 -0.88 1.21
CA GLY A 41 15.03 -1.60 0.72
C GLY A 41 16.07 -0.71 0.03
N GLU A 42 17.24 -1.29 -0.24
CA GLU A 42 18.33 -0.61 -0.91
C GLU A 42 18.00 -0.34 -2.38
N ALA A 43 18.55 0.75 -2.92
CA ALA A 43 18.37 1.12 -4.33
C ALA A 43 18.83 -0.02 -5.27
N GLY A 44 17.99 -0.37 -6.23
CA GLY A 44 18.29 -1.42 -7.21
C GLY A 44 18.07 -2.86 -6.69
N VAL A 45 17.62 -3.03 -5.45
CA VAL A 45 17.20 -4.32 -4.88
C VAL A 45 15.68 -4.34 -4.80
N GLY A 46 15.04 -5.32 -5.44
CA GLY A 46 13.58 -5.38 -5.51
C GLY A 46 13.08 -6.80 -5.69
N VAL A 47 11.77 -6.91 -5.82
CA VAL A 47 11.04 -8.17 -6.01
C VAL A 47 10.19 -8.11 -7.28
N TYR A 48 9.76 -9.27 -7.76
CA TYR A 48 8.76 -9.35 -8.82
C TYR A 48 7.38 -9.51 -8.19
N PHE A 49 6.56 -8.45 -8.24
CA PHE A 49 5.22 -8.43 -7.69
C PHE A 49 4.25 -7.67 -8.61
N ASP A 50 3.03 -8.16 -8.77
CA ASP A 50 1.97 -7.47 -9.52
C ASP A 50 1.31 -6.41 -8.64
N VAL A 51 1.94 -5.25 -8.50
CA VAL A 51 1.50 -4.18 -7.57
C VAL A 51 0.22 -3.48 -8.06
N ASN A 52 -0.03 -3.48 -9.37
CA ASN A 52 -1.15 -2.77 -9.97
C ASN A 52 -2.32 -3.70 -10.33
N ALA A 53 -2.18 -5.01 -10.08
CA ALA A 53 -3.16 -6.05 -10.37
C ALA A 53 -3.56 -6.11 -11.86
N ASP A 54 -2.59 -5.99 -12.77
CA ASP A 54 -2.83 -6.11 -14.22
C ASP A 54 -2.50 -7.52 -14.77
N GLY A 55 -2.08 -8.43 -13.91
CA GLY A 55 -1.69 -9.80 -14.22
C GLY A 55 -0.23 -9.95 -14.64
N VAL A 56 0.58 -8.89 -14.52
CA VAL A 56 2.00 -8.90 -14.84
C VAL A 56 2.80 -8.50 -13.61
N ARG A 57 3.76 -9.32 -13.21
CA ARG A 57 4.68 -8.98 -12.13
C ARG A 57 5.73 -8.01 -12.64
N ASP A 58 5.78 -6.81 -12.07
CA ASP A 58 6.82 -5.83 -12.31
C ASP A 58 7.99 -6.06 -11.36
N HIS A 59 9.23 -5.76 -11.81
CA HIS A 59 10.38 -5.69 -10.92
C HIS A 59 10.36 -4.35 -10.20
N VAL A 60 10.03 -4.35 -8.92
CA VAL A 60 9.83 -3.12 -8.14
C VAL A 60 10.72 -3.09 -6.91
N GLN A 61 11.13 -1.90 -6.51
CA GLN A 61 11.72 -1.72 -5.18
C GLN A 61 10.73 -2.19 -4.10
N TRP A 62 11.25 -2.57 -2.95
CA TRP A 62 10.46 -3.23 -1.92
C TRP A 62 10.83 -2.78 -0.52
N VAL A 63 10.22 -3.40 0.49
CA VAL A 63 10.62 -3.26 1.89
C VAL A 63 11.95 -3.96 2.13
N ARG A 64 12.63 -3.59 3.21
CA ARG A 64 13.93 -4.16 3.55
C ARG A 64 13.77 -5.53 4.22
N ARG A 65 14.61 -6.48 3.84
CA ARG A 65 14.69 -7.78 4.51
C ARG A 65 14.94 -7.61 6.02
N GLY A 66 14.12 -8.27 6.83
CA GLY A 66 14.16 -8.16 8.29
C GLY A 66 13.78 -6.77 8.80
N GLY A 67 13.13 -5.95 7.97
CA GLY A 67 12.52 -4.68 8.35
C GLY A 67 11.28 -4.89 9.22
N ASP A 68 10.73 -3.79 9.68
CA ASP A 68 9.52 -3.74 10.49
C ASP A 68 8.39 -2.96 9.78
N GLU A 69 8.54 -2.76 8.49
CA GLU A 69 7.51 -2.23 7.62
C GLU A 69 6.50 -3.32 7.27
N GLY A 70 5.21 -3.00 7.42
CA GLY A 70 4.12 -3.90 7.04
C GLY A 70 3.19 -3.28 6.01
N PHE A 71 2.80 -4.05 5.01
CA PHE A 71 1.78 -3.64 4.05
C PHE A 71 0.39 -3.79 4.64
N LEU A 72 -0.45 -2.77 4.50
CA LEU A 72 -1.87 -2.90 4.81
C LEU A 72 -2.55 -3.72 3.70
N ALA A 73 -3.23 -4.81 4.09
CA ALA A 73 -3.79 -5.79 3.18
C ALA A 73 -5.24 -6.16 3.52
N LEU A 74 -5.95 -6.61 2.50
CA LEU A 74 -7.27 -7.22 2.58
C LEU A 74 -7.28 -8.46 1.67
N ASP A 75 -7.33 -9.65 2.28
CA ASP A 75 -7.50 -10.92 1.55
C ASP A 75 -8.88 -10.94 0.89
N ARG A 76 -8.92 -10.69 -0.42
CA ARG A 76 -10.16 -10.65 -1.22
C ARG A 76 -10.50 -11.98 -1.85
N THR A 77 -9.49 -12.82 -2.06
CA THR A 77 -9.64 -14.17 -2.63
C THR A 77 -10.07 -15.18 -1.58
N GLY A 78 -9.85 -14.90 -0.28
CA GLY A 78 -10.20 -15.76 0.85
C GLY A 78 -9.22 -16.91 1.07
N ASN A 79 -8.00 -16.80 0.51
CA ASN A 79 -6.97 -17.84 0.64
C ASN A 79 -6.01 -17.63 1.82
N GLY A 80 -6.13 -16.48 2.52
CA GLY A 80 -5.30 -16.11 3.68
C GLY A 80 -3.96 -15.49 3.35
N LEU A 81 -3.71 -15.18 2.08
CA LEU A 81 -2.45 -14.64 1.56
C LEU A 81 -2.67 -13.31 0.83
N VAL A 82 -1.61 -12.71 0.32
CA VAL A 82 -1.63 -11.58 -0.62
C VAL A 82 -1.08 -12.08 -1.96
N ASP A 83 -1.94 -12.15 -2.97
CA ASP A 83 -1.58 -12.67 -4.29
C ASP A 83 -1.06 -11.58 -5.23
N ASP A 84 -1.67 -10.39 -5.15
CA ASP A 84 -1.34 -9.24 -5.98
C ASP A 84 -1.76 -7.90 -5.33
N GLY A 85 -1.58 -6.81 -6.06
CA GLY A 85 -1.87 -5.45 -5.60
C GLY A 85 -3.36 -5.14 -5.41
N ALA A 86 -4.29 -5.97 -5.92
CA ALA A 86 -5.71 -5.82 -5.61
C ALA A 86 -6.00 -6.12 -4.13
N GLU A 87 -5.17 -6.91 -3.47
CA GLU A 87 -5.28 -7.25 -2.05
C GLU A 87 -4.46 -6.33 -1.14
N LEU A 88 -3.66 -5.44 -1.72
CA LEU A 88 -3.05 -4.31 -1.02
C LEU A 88 -3.94 -3.06 -1.15
N PHE A 89 -3.69 -2.05 -0.28
CA PHE A 89 -4.31 -0.74 -0.42
C PHE A 89 -3.37 0.18 -1.22
N GLY A 90 -3.61 0.26 -2.52
CA GLY A 90 -2.80 0.98 -3.50
C GLY A 90 -3.59 1.26 -4.80
N VAL A 91 -2.87 1.42 -5.90
CA VAL A 91 -3.49 1.64 -7.23
C VAL A 91 -4.16 0.38 -7.79
N GLY A 92 -3.82 -0.81 -7.29
CA GLY A 92 -4.50 -2.06 -7.60
C GLY A 92 -5.83 -2.24 -6.88
N THR A 93 -6.11 -1.46 -5.82
CA THR A 93 -7.32 -1.59 -4.99
C THR A 93 -8.58 -1.26 -5.79
N PRO A 94 -9.54 -2.20 -5.92
CA PRO A 94 -10.82 -1.91 -6.58
C PRO A 94 -11.69 -1.00 -5.70
N LEU A 95 -12.25 0.06 -6.31
CA LEU A 95 -13.31 0.87 -5.69
C LEU A 95 -14.66 0.21 -5.99
N ILE A 96 -15.25 -0.40 -4.96
CA ILE A 96 -16.40 -1.29 -5.07
C ILE A 96 -17.61 -0.61 -5.71
N LEU A 97 -17.85 0.66 -5.37
CA LEU A 97 -19.00 1.41 -5.85
C LEU A 97 -18.77 2.14 -7.17
N GLU A 98 -17.51 2.25 -7.61
CA GLU A 98 -17.13 3.06 -8.77
C GLU A 98 -16.72 2.24 -10.01
N GLY A 99 -16.46 0.94 -9.84
CA GLY A 99 -16.08 0.05 -10.95
C GLY A 99 -14.72 0.40 -11.59
N ARG A 100 -13.83 1.05 -10.84
CA ARG A 100 -12.45 1.40 -11.24
C ARG A 100 -11.50 1.17 -10.08
N ASN A 101 -10.21 1.22 -10.32
CA ASN A 101 -9.22 1.16 -9.26
C ASN A 101 -9.00 2.51 -8.57
N ALA A 102 -8.53 2.46 -7.33
CA ALA A 102 -8.20 3.63 -6.53
C ALA A 102 -6.98 4.38 -7.13
N PRO A 103 -6.94 5.71 -7.04
CA PRO A 103 -5.78 6.48 -7.49
C PRO A 103 -4.60 6.41 -6.51
N ASN A 104 -4.82 5.97 -5.29
CA ASN A 104 -3.83 5.77 -4.23
C ASN A 104 -4.42 4.90 -3.11
N GLY A 105 -3.57 4.43 -2.20
CA GLY A 105 -3.98 3.52 -1.14
C GLY A 105 -4.98 4.11 -0.15
N PHE A 106 -4.86 5.40 0.18
CA PHE A 106 -5.77 6.04 1.13
C PHE A 106 -7.19 6.20 0.57
N VAL A 107 -7.35 6.46 -0.73
CA VAL A 107 -8.67 6.44 -1.37
C VAL A 107 -9.24 5.02 -1.38
N GLY A 108 -8.40 4.01 -1.62
CA GLY A 108 -8.78 2.61 -1.50
C GLY A 108 -9.25 2.23 -0.11
N LEU A 109 -8.60 2.76 0.93
CA LEU A 109 -8.96 2.52 2.34
C LEU A 109 -10.23 3.29 2.74
N ALA A 110 -10.32 4.57 2.38
CA ALA A 110 -11.40 5.47 2.79
C ALA A 110 -12.79 5.01 2.32
N GLN A 111 -12.90 4.24 1.23
CA GLN A 111 -14.22 3.72 0.81
C GLN A 111 -14.93 2.91 1.88
N TYR A 112 -14.16 2.23 2.77
CA TYR A 112 -14.69 1.37 3.82
C TYR A 112 -15.14 2.11 5.08
N ASP A 113 -14.79 3.40 5.22
CA ASP A 113 -15.37 4.28 6.24
C ASP A 113 -16.80 4.70 5.87
N SER A 114 -17.17 4.59 4.58
CA SER A 114 -18.51 4.90 4.10
C SER A 114 -19.58 3.97 4.68
N ARG A 115 -20.72 4.54 5.07
CA ARG A 115 -21.89 3.77 5.52
C ARG A 115 -22.41 2.77 4.50
N GLN A 116 -22.20 3.03 3.22
CA GLN A 116 -22.62 2.11 2.15
C GLN A 116 -21.81 0.80 2.17
N LEU A 117 -20.60 0.81 2.71
CA LEU A 117 -19.72 -0.35 2.85
C LEU A 117 -19.57 -0.80 4.32
N GLY A 118 -20.44 -0.30 5.21
CA GLY A 118 -20.50 -0.72 6.62
C GLY A 118 -19.56 0.04 7.54
N GLY A 119 -19.15 1.25 7.12
CA GLY A 119 -18.43 2.22 7.94
C GLY A 119 -19.35 3.20 8.65
N ASN A 120 -18.78 4.21 9.31
CA ASN A 120 -19.50 5.18 10.13
C ASN A 120 -19.31 6.65 9.70
N ASP A 121 -18.49 6.92 8.68
CA ASP A 121 -18.12 8.24 8.13
C ASP A 121 -17.37 9.12 9.16
N ASP A 122 -16.54 8.56 10.05
CA ASP A 122 -15.82 9.33 11.06
C ASP A 122 -14.37 9.71 10.66
N GLY A 123 -13.90 9.29 9.49
CA GLY A 123 -12.56 9.55 8.96
C GLY A 123 -11.51 8.55 9.44
N LEU A 124 -11.92 7.50 10.13
CA LEU A 124 -11.06 6.43 10.63
C LEU A 124 -11.56 5.07 10.13
N ILE A 125 -10.67 4.10 10.08
CA ILE A 125 -11.05 2.68 10.05
C ILE A 125 -10.71 2.08 11.41
N SER A 126 -11.71 1.52 12.08
CA SER A 126 -11.61 0.98 13.44
C SER A 126 -12.55 -0.22 13.66
N GLU A 127 -12.68 -0.70 14.90
CA GLU A 127 -13.66 -1.75 15.23
C GLU A 127 -15.13 -1.35 14.95
N ALA A 128 -15.40 -0.06 14.72
CA ALA A 128 -16.72 0.43 14.34
C ALA A 128 -17.08 0.12 12.88
N ASP A 129 -16.09 -0.22 12.05
CA ASP A 129 -16.23 -0.47 10.63
C ASP A 129 -16.21 -1.96 10.33
N SER A 130 -17.12 -2.42 9.47
CA SER A 130 -17.30 -3.85 9.15
C SER A 130 -16.04 -4.50 8.59
N ILE A 131 -15.19 -3.72 7.92
CA ILE A 131 -13.95 -4.19 7.30
C ILE A 131 -12.85 -4.51 8.32
N TRP A 132 -12.88 -3.89 9.52
CA TRP A 132 -11.79 -3.91 10.49
C TRP A 132 -11.19 -5.29 10.74
N ARG A 133 -12.03 -6.29 10.98
CA ARG A 133 -11.61 -7.65 11.32
C ARG A 133 -11.04 -8.44 10.14
N GLN A 134 -11.27 -7.95 8.93
CA GLN A 134 -10.78 -8.56 7.69
C GLN A 134 -9.41 -8.02 7.30
N LEU A 135 -9.07 -6.80 7.78
CA LEU A 135 -7.76 -6.20 7.50
C LEU A 135 -6.62 -7.03 8.08
N ARG A 136 -5.53 -7.06 7.34
CA ARG A 136 -4.28 -7.73 7.69
C ARG A 136 -3.11 -6.79 7.51
N ILE A 137 -2.01 -7.16 8.15
CA ILE A 137 -0.69 -6.60 7.89
C ILE A 137 0.17 -7.73 7.34
N TRP A 138 0.69 -7.55 6.16
CA TRP A 138 1.69 -8.43 5.58
C TRP A 138 3.06 -7.86 5.88
N VAL A 139 3.87 -8.59 6.66
CA VAL A 139 5.27 -8.28 6.92
C VAL A 139 6.11 -9.25 6.12
N ASP A 140 6.53 -8.84 4.94
CA ASP A 140 7.40 -9.62 4.07
C ASP A 140 8.83 -9.62 4.66
N SER A 141 9.07 -10.56 5.58
CA SER A 141 10.25 -10.57 6.44
C SER A 141 11.52 -10.99 5.71
N ASP A 142 11.40 -11.77 4.66
CA ASP A 142 12.54 -12.17 3.83
C ASP A 142 12.67 -11.37 2.53
N ALA A 143 11.74 -10.42 2.31
CA ALA A 143 11.69 -9.50 1.19
C ALA A 143 11.78 -10.23 -0.18
N ASP A 144 10.97 -11.28 -0.32
CA ASP A 144 10.90 -12.08 -1.55
C ASP A 144 9.69 -11.75 -2.44
N GLY A 145 8.74 -10.94 -1.93
CA GLY A 145 7.52 -10.55 -2.63
C GLY A 145 6.48 -11.66 -2.72
N VAL A 146 6.58 -12.68 -1.87
CA VAL A 146 5.64 -13.81 -1.81
C VAL A 146 5.10 -13.94 -0.39
N SER A 147 3.82 -13.69 -0.20
CA SER A 147 3.22 -13.78 1.13
C SER A 147 3.13 -15.22 1.62
N THR A 148 3.40 -15.41 2.90
CA THR A 148 3.20 -16.68 3.61
C THR A 148 2.28 -16.48 4.80
N TYR A 149 1.65 -17.57 5.30
CA TYR A 149 0.77 -17.47 6.48
C TYR A 149 1.47 -16.92 7.73
N ASN A 150 2.79 -17.14 7.87
CA ASN A 150 3.56 -16.65 9.00
C ASN A 150 3.83 -15.14 8.94
N GLU A 151 3.65 -14.52 7.79
CA GLU A 151 3.85 -13.09 7.53
C GLU A 151 2.54 -12.31 7.58
N MET A 152 1.40 -13.02 7.62
CA MET A 152 0.08 -12.41 7.67
C MET A 152 -0.39 -12.22 9.12
N HIS A 153 -0.55 -10.97 9.52
CA HIS A 153 -0.85 -10.59 10.90
C HIS A 153 -2.17 -9.81 11.00
N THR A 154 -2.80 -9.82 12.19
CA THR A 154 -3.90 -8.91 12.47
C THR A 154 -3.37 -7.54 12.89
N LEU A 155 -4.17 -6.48 12.72
CA LEU A 155 -3.81 -5.15 13.22
C LEU A 155 -3.60 -5.16 14.74
N GLY A 156 -4.44 -5.95 15.45
CA GLY A 156 -4.38 -6.09 16.90
C GLY A 156 -3.08 -6.70 17.43
N SER A 157 -2.39 -7.55 16.65
CA SER A 157 -1.09 -8.13 17.04
C SER A 157 0.01 -7.07 17.18
N TYR A 158 -0.13 -5.95 16.48
CA TYR A 158 0.73 -4.76 16.60
C TYR A 158 0.11 -3.67 17.49
N GLY A 159 -1.00 -3.96 18.18
CA GLY A 159 -1.69 -3.02 19.05
C GLY A 159 -2.37 -1.87 18.30
N ILE A 160 -2.54 -1.97 16.99
CA ILE A 160 -3.23 -0.96 16.18
C ILE A 160 -4.72 -0.99 16.51
N THR A 161 -5.30 0.19 16.73
CA THR A 161 -6.71 0.38 17.13
C THR A 161 -7.54 1.20 16.16
N SER A 162 -6.91 2.01 15.33
CA SER A 162 -7.56 2.71 14.23
C SER A 162 -6.54 3.16 13.19
N LEU A 163 -7.02 3.42 11.97
CA LEU A 163 -6.24 3.90 10.82
C LEU A 163 -6.89 5.19 10.32
N GLU A 164 -6.13 6.28 10.17
CA GLU A 164 -6.63 7.50 9.53
C GLU A 164 -6.84 7.26 8.03
N THR A 165 -7.98 7.69 7.49
CA THR A 165 -8.32 7.56 6.07
C THR A 165 -7.96 8.81 5.26
N ILE A 166 -7.75 9.95 5.93
CA ILE A 166 -7.46 11.24 5.31
C ILE A 166 -5.98 11.58 5.48
N PRO A 167 -5.13 11.38 4.45
CA PRO A 167 -3.71 11.63 4.56
C PRO A 167 -3.37 13.12 4.48
N LYS A 168 -2.24 13.48 5.06
CA LYS A 168 -1.55 14.75 4.77
C LYS A 168 -0.70 14.58 3.52
N ILE A 169 -0.72 15.58 2.65
CA ILE A 169 0.12 15.60 1.46
C ILE A 169 1.46 16.21 1.83
N ARG A 170 2.52 15.40 1.72
CA ARG A 170 3.89 15.82 1.97
C ARG A 170 4.83 15.08 1.03
N LYS A 171 5.24 15.74 -0.04
CA LYS A 171 6.16 15.13 -1.00
C LYS A 171 7.50 14.82 -0.35
N HIS A 172 7.86 13.54 -0.34
CA HIS A 172 9.15 13.04 0.07
C HIS A 172 9.65 12.05 -0.99
N VAL A 173 10.95 12.04 -1.22
CA VAL A 173 11.63 11.04 -2.06
C VAL A 173 12.74 10.45 -1.21
N ASP A 174 12.75 9.14 -1.05
CA ASP A 174 13.79 8.46 -0.29
C ASP A 174 15.11 8.33 -1.08
N ALA A 175 16.13 7.77 -0.45
CA ALA A 175 17.44 7.59 -1.08
C ALA A 175 17.43 6.62 -2.27
N ALA A 176 16.45 5.72 -2.33
CA ALA A 176 16.27 4.75 -3.40
C ALA A 176 15.42 5.29 -4.56
N GLY A 177 14.84 6.50 -4.42
CA GLY A 177 14.02 7.15 -5.42
C GLY A 177 12.53 6.89 -5.29
N ASN A 178 12.08 6.14 -4.27
CA ASN A 178 10.66 5.94 -4.01
C ASN A 178 10.01 7.26 -3.62
N VAL A 179 8.80 7.50 -4.11
CA VAL A 179 8.07 8.72 -3.82
C VAL A 179 6.98 8.46 -2.80
N ILE A 180 6.94 9.26 -1.73
CA ILE A 180 6.05 9.09 -0.58
C ILE A 180 5.26 10.38 -0.38
N PRO A 181 4.15 10.60 -1.11
CA PRO A 181 3.41 11.85 -1.07
C PRO A 181 2.32 11.91 0.01
N TYR A 182 1.83 10.74 0.48
CA TYR A 182 0.68 10.67 1.38
C TYR A 182 1.08 10.05 2.72
N TRP A 183 0.74 10.75 3.82
CA TRP A 183 1.15 10.44 5.19
C TRP A 183 -0.05 10.51 6.12
N ALA A 184 -0.28 9.46 6.89
CA ALA A 184 -1.31 9.38 7.91
C ALA A 184 -0.80 8.60 9.13
N TRP A 185 -1.66 8.30 10.08
CA TRP A 185 -1.29 7.61 11.30
C TRP A 185 -2.22 6.44 11.60
N ALA A 186 -1.64 5.38 12.15
CA ALA A 186 -2.35 4.30 12.82
C ALA A 186 -2.23 4.50 14.33
N ALA A 187 -3.34 4.55 15.06
CA ALA A 187 -3.29 4.60 16.53
C ALA A 187 -2.89 3.26 17.10
N GLN A 188 -2.03 3.24 18.14
CA GLN A 188 -1.54 2.03 18.82
C GLN A 188 -1.77 2.09 20.33
N ARG A 189 -2.17 0.94 20.95
CA ARG A 189 -2.42 0.83 22.41
C ARG A 189 -1.13 0.82 23.24
N ALA A 190 -0.12 0.08 22.80
CA ALA A 190 1.03 -0.30 23.62
C ALA A 190 2.19 0.70 23.60
N ARG A 191 2.14 1.71 22.75
CA ARG A 191 3.15 2.77 22.64
C ARG A 191 2.44 4.10 22.76
N PRO A 192 2.98 5.04 23.54
CA PRO A 192 2.42 6.40 23.57
C PRO A 192 2.64 7.00 22.18
N GLY A 193 1.65 6.95 21.34
CA GLY A 193 1.77 7.48 20.00
C GLY A 193 1.00 6.66 18.96
N ARG A 194 1.54 6.70 17.81
CA ARG A 194 0.92 6.29 16.56
C ARG A 194 2.00 5.77 15.62
N ALA A 195 1.73 4.71 14.91
CA ALA A 195 2.57 4.25 13.81
C ALA A 195 2.37 5.13 12.58
N LEU A 196 3.44 5.44 11.89
CA LEU A 196 3.35 6.17 10.63
C LEU A 196 2.79 5.25 9.54
N MET A 197 1.82 5.77 8.78
CA MET A 197 1.30 5.14 7.57
C MET A 197 1.66 6.01 6.37
N VAL A 198 2.17 5.42 5.33
CA VAL A 198 2.50 6.12 4.09
C VAL A 198 2.02 5.34 2.88
N ASP A 199 1.67 6.04 1.80
CA ASP A 199 1.47 5.44 0.50
C ASP A 199 2.77 5.59 -0.31
N VAL A 200 3.39 4.47 -0.63
CA VAL A 200 4.72 4.43 -1.26
C VAL A 200 4.59 4.15 -2.75
N PHE A 201 5.03 5.07 -3.57
CA PHE A 201 5.20 4.88 -5.01
C PHE A 201 6.57 4.26 -5.26
N PHE A 202 6.61 2.95 -5.36
CA PHE A 202 7.85 2.21 -5.59
C PHE A 202 8.46 2.49 -6.96
N VAL A 203 9.78 2.51 -7.02
CA VAL A 203 10.53 2.58 -8.27
C VAL A 203 10.41 1.24 -9.00
N VAL A 204 10.06 1.28 -10.27
CA VAL A 204 10.15 0.13 -11.17
C VAL A 204 11.60 -0.02 -11.62
N LEU A 205 12.16 -1.17 -11.39
CA LEU A 205 13.54 -1.52 -11.71
C LEU A 205 13.62 -2.10 -13.14
N PRO A 206 14.78 -1.95 -13.81
CA PRO A 206 14.96 -2.46 -15.17
C PRO A 206 14.98 -3.99 -15.25
#